data_e11b49928e26fa23dd784b73bf652240
#
_entry.id   e11b49928e26fa23dd784b73bf652240
#
_cell.length_a   1.000
_cell.length_b   1.000
_cell.length_c   1.000
_cell.angle_alpha   90.00
_cell.angle_beta   90.00
_cell.angle_gamma   90.00
#
_symmetry.space_group_name_H-M   'P 1'
#
loop_
_entity.id
_entity.type
_entity.pdbx_description
1 polymer ?
#
loop_
_entity_poly.entity_id
_entity_poly.type
_entity_poly.pdbx_seq_one_letter_code
_entity_poly.pdbx_strand_id
1 'polypeptide(L)'
;EPQQIFPPPVVFVSMFMVLLELMLLTAWATLFSCYSAPTTAAFFTVSIFLIGHVADDVWLYGSQAESLHVRQIARTLYWVLPNFEIFNIREAAVHHREVPWERLWQSMAYGLAYTGVVMGCAVSIFQRKDIK
;
A
#
# COMPACT_ATOMS: atom_id res chain seq x y z
N GLU A 1 31.58 22.80 -6.35
CA GLU A 1 31.03 21.61 -5.67
C GLU A 1 30.94 20.48 -6.67
N PRO A 2 31.57 19.33 -6.41
CA PRO A 2 31.46 18.20 -7.34
C PRO A 2 30.01 17.73 -7.37
N GLN A 3 29.36 17.88 -8.50
CA GLN A 3 28.06 17.27 -8.72
C GLN A 3 28.26 15.75 -8.58
N GLN A 4 27.61 15.18 -7.58
CA GLN A 4 27.60 13.73 -7.41
C GLN A 4 26.92 13.12 -8.64
N ILE A 5 27.72 12.52 -9.50
CA ILE A 5 27.27 11.88 -10.75
C ILE A 5 26.44 10.61 -10.44
N PHE A 6 26.54 10.09 -9.22
CA PHE A 6 25.77 8.94 -8.79
C PHE A 6 24.57 9.35 -7.96
N PRO A 7 23.38 8.77 -8.23
CA PRO A 7 22.21 9.03 -7.42
C PRO A 7 22.47 8.61 -5.96
N PRO A 8 22.06 9.41 -4.97
CA PRO A 8 22.25 9.07 -3.57
C PRO A 8 21.56 7.73 -3.24
N PRO A 9 22.07 6.95 -2.27
CA PRO A 9 21.50 5.64 -1.92
C PRO A 9 20.01 5.70 -1.56
N VAL A 10 19.54 6.84 -1.09
CA VAL A 10 18.12 7.10 -0.80
C VAL A 10 17.24 6.94 -2.04
N VAL A 11 17.73 7.29 -3.23
CA VAL A 11 17.00 7.13 -4.50
C VAL A 11 16.78 5.65 -4.81
N PHE A 12 17.78 4.80 -4.62
CA PHE A 12 17.63 3.35 -4.81
C PHE A 12 16.62 2.74 -3.84
N VAL A 13 16.66 3.15 -2.58
CA VAL A 13 15.70 2.71 -1.56
C VAL A 13 14.29 3.18 -1.93
N SER A 14 14.14 4.42 -2.39
CA SER A 14 12.84 4.94 -2.85
C SER A 14 12.28 4.14 -4.03
N MET A 15 13.12 3.81 -5.01
CA MET A 15 12.74 2.98 -6.16
C MET A 15 12.29 1.59 -5.71
N PHE A 16 12.98 1.00 -4.75
CA PHE A 16 12.62 -0.30 -4.20
C PHE A 16 11.27 -0.25 -3.47
N MET A 17 11.01 0.82 -2.70
CA MET A 17 9.73 1.00 -2.02
C MET A 17 8.57 1.19 -3.00
N VAL A 18 8.77 1.94 -4.08
CA VAL A 18 7.78 2.06 -5.16
C VAL A 18 7.50 0.70 -5.82
N LEU A 19 8.53 -0.12 -5.99
CA LEU A 19 8.37 -1.47 -6.53
C LEU A 19 7.50 -2.34 -5.61
N LEU A 20 7.72 -2.30 -4.31
CA LEU A 20 6.88 -3.00 -3.32
C LEU A 20 5.42 -2.51 -3.36
N GLU A 21 5.23 -1.21 -3.46
CA GLU A 21 3.90 -0.60 -3.62
C GLU A 21 3.18 -1.13 -4.86
N LEU A 22 3.89 -1.17 -5.99
CA LEU A 22 3.34 -1.71 -7.24
C LEU A 22 3.05 -3.21 -7.16
N MET A 23 3.88 -3.98 -6.46
CA MET A 23 3.61 -5.40 -6.21
C MET A 23 2.32 -5.59 -5.41
N LEU A 24 2.13 -4.81 -4.36
CA LEU A 24 0.93 -4.86 -3.53
C LEU A 24 -0.31 -4.46 -4.34
N LEU A 25 -0.20 -3.41 -5.14
CA LEU A 25 -1.29 -2.94 -6.01
C LEU A 25 -1.66 -4.01 -7.06
N THR A 26 -0.65 -4.66 -7.66
CA THR A 26 -0.85 -5.76 -8.61
C THR A 26 -1.55 -6.95 -7.95
N ALA A 27 -1.21 -7.27 -6.72
CA ALA A 27 -1.87 -8.32 -5.95
C ALA A 27 -3.37 -8.02 -5.76
N TRP A 28 -3.73 -6.78 -5.42
CA TRP A 28 -5.12 -6.35 -5.33
C TRP A 28 -5.84 -6.40 -6.68
N ALA A 29 -5.19 -5.94 -7.74
CA ALA A 29 -5.74 -6.02 -9.10
C ALA A 29 -6.04 -7.47 -9.50
N THR A 30 -5.12 -8.38 -9.20
CA THR A 30 -5.29 -9.82 -9.45
C THR A 30 -6.46 -10.38 -8.65
N LEU A 31 -6.56 -10.03 -7.37
CA LEU A 31 -7.66 -10.47 -6.51
C LEU A 31 -9.01 -10.04 -7.08
N PHE A 32 -9.15 -8.77 -7.47
CA PHE A 32 -10.40 -8.26 -8.05
C PHE A 32 -10.72 -8.90 -9.39
N SER A 33 -9.72 -9.19 -10.21
CA SER A 33 -9.91 -9.87 -11.50
C SER A 33 -10.42 -11.29 -11.35
N CYS A 34 -10.21 -11.93 -10.21
CA CYS A 34 -10.71 -13.28 -9.96
C CYS A 34 -12.24 -13.36 -9.87
N TYR A 35 -12.92 -12.29 -9.51
CA TYR A 35 -14.38 -12.30 -9.30
C TYR A 35 -15.13 -11.17 -10.00
N SER A 36 -14.44 -10.28 -10.69
CA SER A 36 -15.03 -9.12 -11.36
C SER A 36 -14.61 -9.04 -12.82
N ALA A 37 -15.43 -8.35 -13.63
CA ALA A 37 -15.02 -7.98 -14.97
C ALA A 37 -13.79 -7.06 -14.95
N PRO A 38 -12.95 -7.05 -15.99
CA PRO A 38 -11.70 -6.27 -16.02
C PRO A 38 -11.89 -4.78 -15.73
N THR A 39 -12.94 -4.17 -16.25
CA THR A 39 -13.26 -2.76 -16.01
C THR A 39 -13.58 -2.48 -14.54
N THR A 40 -14.36 -3.35 -13.92
CA THR A 40 -14.72 -3.25 -12.50
C THR A 40 -13.50 -3.49 -11.60
N ALA A 41 -12.68 -4.47 -11.95
CA ALA A 41 -11.42 -4.75 -11.25
C ALA A 41 -10.47 -3.54 -11.28
N ALA A 42 -10.34 -2.89 -12.45
CA ALA A 42 -9.55 -1.69 -12.60
C ALA A 42 -10.09 -0.54 -11.73
N PHE A 43 -11.40 -0.33 -11.73
CA PHE A 43 -12.04 0.69 -10.89
C PHE A 43 -11.77 0.48 -9.39
N PHE A 44 -11.94 -0.74 -8.89
CA PHE A 44 -11.66 -1.06 -7.49
C PHE A 44 -10.18 -0.92 -7.15
N THR A 45 -9.28 -1.32 -8.06
CA THR A 45 -7.83 -1.18 -7.85
C THR A 45 -7.43 0.29 -7.73
N VAL A 46 -7.93 1.15 -8.61
CA VAL A 46 -7.69 2.61 -8.54
C VAL A 46 -8.26 3.19 -7.25
N SER A 47 -9.46 2.76 -6.85
CA SER A 47 -10.08 3.20 -5.61
C SER A 47 -9.25 2.85 -4.38
N ILE A 48 -8.76 1.62 -4.29
CA ILE A 48 -7.87 1.19 -3.19
C ILE A 48 -6.56 1.97 -3.21
N PHE A 49 -6.00 2.22 -4.38
CA PHE A 49 -4.79 3.03 -4.51
C PHE A 49 -4.98 4.44 -3.93
N LEU A 50 -6.06 5.11 -4.31
CA LEU A 50 -6.37 6.46 -3.81
C LEU A 50 -6.63 6.46 -2.29
N ILE A 51 -7.47 5.54 -1.82
CA ILE A 51 -7.80 5.45 -0.39
C ILE A 51 -6.55 5.09 0.42
N GLY A 52 -5.73 4.18 -0.08
CA GLY A 52 -4.50 3.75 0.60
C GLY A 52 -3.47 4.87 0.75
N HIS A 53 -3.46 5.85 -0.16
CA HIS A 53 -2.58 7.02 -0.05
C HIS A 53 -3.07 8.06 0.97
N VAL A 54 -4.36 8.07 1.29
CA VAL A 54 -4.93 8.97 2.30
C VAL A 54 -5.28 8.23 3.61
N ALA A 55 -4.79 7.02 3.79
CA ALA A 55 -5.13 6.19 4.95
C ALA A 55 -4.74 6.85 6.28
N ASP A 56 -3.57 7.47 6.35
CA ASP A 56 -3.11 8.17 7.55
C ASP A 56 -3.96 9.40 7.85
N ASP A 57 -4.38 10.14 6.83
CA ASP A 57 -5.29 11.26 6.97
C ASP A 57 -6.67 10.81 7.46
N VAL A 58 -7.19 9.71 6.90
CA VAL A 58 -8.45 9.12 7.35
C VAL A 58 -8.38 8.71 8.82
N TRP A 59 -7.25 8.13 9.26
CA TRP A 59 -7.03 7.80 10.66
C TRP A 59 -7.00 9.05 11.53
N LEU A 60 -6.24 10.08 11.13
CA LEU A 60 -6.07 11.31 11.89
C LEU A 60 -7.40 12.05 12.09
N TYR A 61 -8.13 12.29 11.01
CA TYR A 61 -9.42 12.99 11.06
C TYR A 61 -10.52 12.11 11.68
N GLY A 62 -10.54 10.83 11.36
CA GLY A 62 -11.53 9.91 11.89
C GLY A 62 -11.39 9.68 13.40
N SER A 63 -10.17 9.64 13.93
CA SER A 63 -9.95 9.46 15.37
C SER A 63 -10.37 10.67 16.20
N GLN A 64 -10.39 11.87 15.59
CA GLN A 64 -10.81 13.12 16.21
C GLN A 64 -12.31 13.39 16.05
N ALA A 65 -13.04 12.56 15.29
CA ALA A 65 -14.46 12.76 15.08
C ALA A 65 -15.26 12.60 16.38
N GLU A 66 -16.22 13.48 16.60
CA GLU A 66 -17.11 13.44 17.76
C GLU A 66 -18.05 12.22 17.73
N SER A 67 -18.43 11.79 16.51
CA SER A 67 -19.32 10.66 16.31
C SER A 67 -18.58 9.33 16.50
N LEU A 68 -19.10 8.48 17.39
CA LEU A 68 -18.57 7.14 17.63
C LEU A 68 -18.59 6.27 16.36
N HIS A 69 -19.63 6.40 15.55
CA HIS A 69 -19.77 5.63 14.30
C HIS A 69 -18.68 6.00 13.29
N VAL A 70 -18.40 7.29 13.10
CA VAL A 70 -17.33 7.76 12.20
C VAL A 70 -15.99 7.27 12.67
N ARG A 71 -15.73 7.30 13.96
CA ARG A 71 -14.48 6.80 14.55
C ARG A 71 -14.29 5.30 14.34
N GLN A 72 -15.35 4.51 14.48
CA GLN A 72 -15.32 3.07 14.25
C GLN A 72 -15.10 2.73 12.78
N ILE A 73 -15.78 3.44 11.87
CA ILE A 73 -15.60 3.25 10.41
C ILE A 73 -14.17 3.59 10.01
N ALA A 74 -13.64 4.72 10.45
CA ALA A 74 -12.27 5.14 10.14
C ALA A 74 -11.24 4.11 10.63
N ARG A 75 -11.43 3.57 11.85
CA ARG A 75 -10.56 2.53 12.40
C ARG A 75 -10.62 1.24 11.58
N THR A 76 -11.82 0.81 11.21
CA THR A 76 -11.99 -0.41 10.40
C THR A 76 -11.35 -0.25 9.03
N LEU A 77 -11.56 0.88 8.37
CA LEU A 77 -10.95 1.19 7.07
C LEU A 77 -9.42 1.18 7.16
N TYR A 78 -8.86 1.80 8.18
CA TYR A 78 -7.41 1.84 8.38
C TYR A 78 -6.77 0.45 8.53
N TRP A 79 -7.47 -0.48 9.22
CA TRP A 79 -6.96 -1.83 9.42
C TRP A 79 -7.16 -2.78 8.23
N VAL A 80 -8.24 -2.58 7.48
CA VAL A 80 -8.60 -3.45 6.34
C VAL A 80 -7.89 -3.04 5.06
N LEU A 81 -7.77 -1.74 4.82
CA LEU A 81 -7.16 -1.22 3.60
C LEU A 81 -5.63 -1.17 3.71
N PRO A 82 -4.93 -1.41 2.58
CA PRO A 82 -3.49 -1.26 2.56
C PRO A 82 -3.10 0.21 2.74
N ASN A 83 -2.14 0.45 3.62
CA ASN A 83 -1.57 1.78 3.81
C ASN A 83 -0.37 1.95 2.88
N PHE A 84 -0.55 2.63 1.75
CA PHE A 84 0.53 2.90 0.79
C PHE A 84 1.45 4.03 1.25
N GLU A 85 1.02 4.86 2.19
CA GLU A 85 1.85 5.93 2.74
C GLU A 85 3.11 5.40 3.45
N ILE A 86 3.07 4.17 3.95
CA ILE A 86 4.24 3.47 4.52
C ILE A 86 5.40 3.39 3.52
N PHE A 87 5.11 3.29 2.22
CA PHE A 87 6.13 3.21 1.16
C PHE A 87 6.59 4.58 0.67
N ASN A 88 5.94 5.65 1.10
CA ASN A 88 6.26 7.00 0.65
C ASN A 88 7.42 7.59 1.46
N ILE A 89 8.62 7.28 1.04
CA ILE A 89 9.84 7.88 1.60
C ILE A 89 10.38 9.05 0.76
N ARG A 90 9.58 9.52 -0.22
CA ARG A 90 9.99 10.62 -1.10
C ARG A 90 10.27 11.90 -0.34
N GLU A 91 9.45 12.22 0.66
CA GLU A 91 9.66 13.38 1.52
C GLU A 91 10.99 13.31 2.25
N ALA A 92 11.32 12.14 2.80
CA ALA A 92 12.61 11.94 3.46
C ALA A 92 13.78 12.08 2.47
N ALA A 93 13.61 11.60 1.24
CA ALA A 93 14.61 11.71 0.18
C ALA A 93 14.84 13.17 -0.25
N VAL A 94 13.76 13.96 -0.40
CA VAL A 94 13.82 15.37 -0.82
C VAL A 94 14.40 16.26 0.27
N HIS A 95 14.10 16.00 1.54
CA HIS A 95 14.55 16.81 2.67
C HIS A 95 15.86 16.30 3.30
N HIS A 96 16.57 15.36 2.65
CA HIS A 96 17.81 14.77 3.15
C HIS A 96 17.69 14.23 4.59
N ARG A 97 16.51 13.80 4.99
CA ARG A 97 16.30 13.17 6.29
C ARG A 97 16.78 11.72 6.23
N GLU A 98 17.53 11.34 7.24
CA GLU A 98 17.89 9.93 7.39
C GLU A 98 16.64 9.10 7.66
N VAL A 99 16.40 8.11 6.82
CA VAL A 99 15.32 7.16 7.04
C VAL A 99 15.85 6.07 7.98
N PRO A 100 15.27 5.88 9.17
CA PRO A 100 15.74 4.86 10.09
C PRO A 100 15.56 3.46 9.47
N TRP A 101 16.59 2.63 9.56
CA TRP A 101 16.61 1.26 9.02
C TRP A 101 15.45 0.41 9.52
N GLU A 102 15.05 0.61 10.77
CA GLU A 102 13.90 -0.08 11.37
C GLU A 102 12.61 0.18 10.60
N ARG A 103 12.38 1.41 10.18
CA ARG A 103 11.20 1.78 9.40
C ARG A 103 11.21 1.13 8.03
N LEU A 104 12.37 1.04 7.40
CA LEU A 104 12.53 0.35 6.11
C LEU A 104 12.20 -1.14 6.23
N TRP A 105 12.74 -1.82 7.23
CA TRP A 105 12.45 -3.22 7.49
C TRP A 105 10.98 -3.47 7.79
N GLN A 106 10.36 -2.63 8.60
CA GLN A 106 8.92 -2.71 8.90
C GLN A 106 8.07 -2.54 7.63
N SER A 107 8.39 -1.56 6.79
CA SER A 107 7.70 -1.33 5.52
C SER A 107 7.86 -2.51 4.56
N MET A 108 9.05 -3.05 4.43
CA MET A 108 9.32 -4.22 3.61
C MET A 108 8.55 -5.46 4.11
N ALA A 109 8.61 -5.72 5.40
CA ALA A 109 7.89 -6.85 6.02
C ALA A 109 6.38 -6.71 5.85
N TYR A 110 5.84 -5.52 6.07
CA TYR A 110 4.43 -5.20 5.85
C TYR A 110 4.01 -5.44 4.39
N GLY A 111 4.76 -4.88 3.44
CA GLY A 111 4.45 -5.01 2.02
C GLY A 111 4.49 -6.46 1.54
N LEU A 112 5.51 -7.21 1.91
CA LEU A 112 5.65 -8.61 1.54
C LEU A 112 4.58 -9.49 2.19
N ALA A 113 4.33 -9.34 3.48
CA ALA A 113 3.31 -10.09 4.20
C ALA A 113 1.91 -9.81 3.65
N TYR A 114 1.59 -8.55 3.43
CA TYR A 114 0.29 -8.13 2.90
C TYR A 114 0.08 -8.64 1.47
N THR A 115 1.08 -8.49 0.61
CA THR A 115 1.07 -9.03 -0.76
C THR A 115 0.88 -10.55 -0.75
N GLY A 116 1.57 -11.26 0.12
CA GLY A 116 1.43 -12.71 0.28
C GLY A 116 0.01 -13.13 0.68
N VAL A 117 -0.58 -12.43 1.63
CA VAL A 117 -1.97 -12.69 2.08
C VAL A 117 -2.97 -12.44 0.94
N VAL A 118 -2.86 -11.31 0.25
CA VAL A 118 -3.77 -10.94 -0.85
C VAL A 118 -3.63 -11.92 -2.01
N MET A 119 -2.41 -12.31 -2.38
CA MET A 119 -2.17 -13.30 -3.43
C MET A 119 -2.67 -14.70 -3.02
N GLY A 120 -2.51 -15.07 -1.77
CA GLY A 120 -3.06 -16.32 -1.23
C GLY A 120 -4.59 -16.36 -1.34
N CYS A 121 -5.26 -15.25 -1.02
CA CYS A 121 -6.70 -15.10 -1.23
C CYS A 121 -7.09 -15.21 -2.71
N ALA A 122 -6.35 -14.55 -3.59
CA ALA A 122 -6.59 -14.60 -5.04
C ALA A 122 -6.48 -16.04 -5.58
N VAL A 123 -5.43 -16.76 -5.20
CA VAL A 123 -5.22 -18.16 -5.60
C VAL A 123 -6.35 -19.05 -5.07
N SER A 124 -6.74 -18.87 -3.81
CA SER A 124 -7.84 -19.65 -3.20
C SER A 124 -9.18 -19.44 -3.92
N ILE A 125 -9.48 -18.20 -4.30
CA ILE A 125 -10.70 -17.89 -5.05
C ILE A 125 -10.63 -18.48 -6.46
N PHE A 126 -9.49 -18.36 -7.13
CA PHE A 126 -9.29 -18.91 -8.46
C PHE A 126 -9.45 -20.44 -8.48
N GLN A 127 -8.84 -21.14 -7.52
CA GLN A 127 -8.98 -22.60 -7.40
C GLN A 127 -10.43 -23.05 -7.18
N ARG A 128 -11.18 -22.29 -6.40
CA ARG A 128 -12.61 -22.60 -6.16
C ARG A 128 -13.48 -22.42 -7.42
N LYS A 129 -13.10 -21.49 -8.29
CA LYS A 129 -13.80 -21.31 -9.58
C LYS A 129 -13.48 -22.39 -10.59
N ASP A 130 -12.28 -22.91 -10.57
CA ASP A 130 -11.80 -23.89 -11.53
C ASP A 130 -12.36 -25.31 -11.24
N ILE A 131 -12.85 -25.55 -10.03
CA ILE A 131 -13.46 -26.83 -9.60
C ILE A 131 -14.95 -26.95 -10.03
N LYS A 132 -15.55 -25.89 -10.48
CA LYS A 132 -16.92 -25.87 -11.01
C LYS A 132 -16.94 -25.90 -12.53
#